data_5a6fe5fab78e8c72d54a6f6efdf3e437
#
_entry.id   5a6fe5fab78e8c72d54a6f6efdf3e437
#
_cell.length_a   1.000
_cell.length_b   1.000
_cell.length_c   1.000
_cell.angle_alpha   90.00
_cell.angle_beta   90.00
_cell.angle_gamma   90.00
#
_symmetry.space_group_name_H-M   'P 1'
#
loop_
_entity.id
_entity.type
_entity.pdbx_description
1 polymer ?
#
loop_
_entity_poly.entity_id
_entity_poly.type
_entity_poly.pdbx_seq_one_letter_code
_entity_poly.pdbx_strand_id
1 'polypeptide(L)'
;DDWLHLNSVQYRQADDSILVSSRETSTIIKCALGEEPSIVWMAGNPDFWQGTDFAQYSLEAQGDFNYQYGQHDVELMPAQEVEALGFEAAGEGQLYLRVYDNNYYAMSSRDDFQVEVPEEVGTANMEDGVNSHVYYYLVDETAGTFTLVDSFDVPYSSLVSNAKWMGDTYVVNNGVHQCYEEYDQQGNLIRQY
;
A
#
# COMPACT_ATOMS: atom_id res chain seq x y z
N ASP A 1 15.01 17.77 -3.28
CA ASP A 1 13.57 17.56 -3.39
C ASP A 1 13.29 16.10 -3.04
N ASP A 2 12.28 15.86 -2.23
CA ASP A 2 11.87 14.54 -1.74
C ASP A 2 10.80 13.94 -2.67
N TRP A 3 11.17 13.64 -3.90
CA TRP A 3 10.23 13.27 -4.94
C TRP A 3 9.69 11.83 -4.85
N LEU A 4 10.28 10.98 -4.05
CA LEU A 4 9.80 9.63 -3.77
C LEU A 4 9.22 9.49 -2.36
N HIS A 5 9.83 10.13 -1.39
CA HIS A 5 9.47 9.98 0.03
C HIS A 5 9.30 8.52 0.42
N LEU A 6 10.40 7.75 0.33
CA LEU A 6 10.39 6.34 0.69
C LEU A 6 10.18 6.20 2.20
N ASN A 7 9.09 5.57 2.60
CA ASN A 7 8.64 5.52 4.00
C ASN A 7 8.56 4.11 4.59
N SER A 8 8.66 3.07 3.78
CA SER A 8 8.86 1.71 4.24
C SER A 8 9.74 0.91 3.28
N VAL A 9 10.45 -0.07 3.83
CA VAL A 9 11.25 -1.01 3.08
C VAL A 9 11.14 -2.39 3.71
N GLN A 10 10.89 -3.42 2.90
CA GLN A 10 10.88 -4.80 3.34
C GLN A 10 11.73 -5.66 2.42
N TYR A 11 12.67 -6.42 3.03
CA TYR A 11 13.51 -7.36 2.30
C TYR A 11 12.82 -8.71 2.14
N ARG A 12 12.84 -9.25 0.92
CA ARG A 12 12.36 -10.57 0.58
C ARG A 12 13.53 -11.48 0.24
N GLN A 13 13.86 -12.37 1.17
CA GLN A 13 14.99 -13.28 1.04
C GLN A 13 14.80 -14.31 -0.09
N ALA A 14 13.57 -14.65 -0.45
CA ALA A 14 13.25 -15.71 -1.40
C ALA A 14 13.81 -15.44 -2.81
N ASP A 15 13.94 -14.18 -3.19
CA ASP A 15 14.38 -13.76 -4.51
C ASP A 15 15.36 -12.57 -4.49
N ASP A 16 15.96 -12.29 -3.33
CA ASP A 16 16.90 -11.21 -3.11
C ASP A 16 16.38 -9.86 -3.63
N SER A 17 15.16 -9.50 -3.16
CA SER A 17 14.49 -8.28 -3.56
C SER A 17 14.05 -7.44 -2.36
N ILE A 18 13.73 -6.17 -2.60
CA ILE A 18 13.07 -5.31 -1.64
C ILE A 18 11.76 -4.80 -2.20
N LEU A 19 10.80 -4.62 -1.29
CA LEU A 19 9.60 -3.83 -1.52
C LEU A 19 9.80 -2.48 -0.86
N VAL A 20 9.52 -1.41 -1.57
CA VAL A 20 9.56 -0.04 -1.04
C VAL A 20 8.24 0.66 -1.30
N SER A 21 7.83 1.51 -0.37
CA SER A 21 6.68 2.38 -0.52
C SER A 21 7.15 3.79 -0.85
N SER A 22 6.70 4.30 -1.98
CA SER A 22 6.90 5.69 -2.41
C SER A 22 5.62 6.48 -2.16
N ARG A 23 5.64 7.32 -1.11
CA ARG A 23 4.48 8.12 -0.70
C ARG A 23 4.09 9.15 -1.75
N GLU A 24 5.06 9.92 -2.26
CA GLU A 24 4.80 11.02 -3.19
C GLU A 24 4.23 10.55 -4.54
N THR A 25 4.55 9.33 -4.95
CA THR A 25 4.04 8.74 -6.18
C THR A 25 2.95 7.71 -5.95
N SER A 26 2.50 7.55 -4.70
CA SER A 26 1.47 6.57 -4.31
C SER A 26 1.73 5.17 -4.90
N THR A 27 3.01 4.75 -4.92
CA THR A 27 3.44 3.55 -5.63
C THR A 27 4.20 2.59 -4.71
N ILE A 28 3.88 1.32 -4.81
CA ILE A 28 4.66 0.22 -4.23
C ILE A 28 5.62 -0.26 -5.31
N ILE A 29 6.92 -0.34 -5.00
CA ILE A 29 7.96 -0.68 -5.96
C ILE A 29 8.70 -1.92 -5.48
N LYS A 30 8.81 -2.95 -6.31
CA LYS A 30 9.72 -4.07 -6.08
C LYS A 30 11.01 -3.87 -6.85
N CYS A 31 12.13 -4.01 -6.15
CA CYS A 31 13.46 -3.95 -6.74
C CYS A 31 14.23 -5.23 -6.46
N ALA A 32 14.84 -5.81 -7.49
CA ALA A 32 15.86 -6.85 -7.35
C ALA A 32 17.19 -6.23 -6.90
N LEU A 33 17.92 -6.92 -6.00
CA LEU A 33 19.14 -6.42 -5.39
C LEU A 33 20.43 -6.97 -6.01
N GLY A 34 20.40 -7.77 -7.06
CA GLY A 34 21.57 -8.38 -7.68
C GLY A 34 22.76 -7.42 -7.93
N GLU A 35 23.77 -7.83 -8.67
CA GLU A 35 24.96 -7.00 -8.98
C GLU A 35 24.57 -5.66 -9.63
N GLU A 36 23.50 -5.67 -10.43
CA GLU A 36 22.87 -4.48 -11.02
C GLU A 36 21.43 -4.38 -10.51
N PRO A 37 21.15 -3.58 -9.47
CA PRO A 37 19.80 -3.39 -8.97
C PRO A 37 18.85 -2.87 -10.03
N SER A 38 17.62 -3.40 -10.06
CA SER A 38 16.65 -3.03 -11.07
C SER A 38 15.21 -3.07 -10.53
N ILE A 39 14.33 -2.25 -11.11
CA ILE A 39 12.90 -2.33 -10.83
C ILE A 39 12.35 -3.59 -11.48
N VAL A 40 11.60 -4.37 -10.70
CA VAL A 40 10.91 -5.58 -11.17
C VAL A 40 9.48 -5.24 -11.57
N TRP A 41 8.75 -4.58 -10.68
CA TRP A 41 7.40 -4.09 -10.92
C TRP A 41 7.03 -2.93 -10.00
N MET A 42 5.94 -2.26 -10.36
CA MET A 42 5.32 -1.17 -9.61
C MET A 42 3.81 -1.39 -9.53
N ALA A 43 3.20 -1.19 -8.35
CA ALA A 43 1.77 -1.28 -8.11
C ALA A 43 1.22 0.03 -7.54
N GLY A 44 0.16 0.54 -8.15
CA GLY A 44 -0.51 1.80 -7.82
C GLY A 44 -1.14 2.41 -9.06
N ASN A 45 -1.61 3.65 -8.95
CA ASN A 45 -2.18 4.34 -10.10
C ASN A 45 -1.10 4.57 -11.18
N PRO A 46 -1.25 3.97 -12.37
CA PRO A 46 -0.24 4.04 -13.44
C PRO A 46 -0.05 5.47 -13.98
N ASP A 47 -1.00 6.37 -13.78
CA ASP A 47 -0.93 7.74 -14.25
C ASP A 47 0.23 8.52 -13.65
N PHE A 48 0.72 8.13 -12.45
CA PHE A 48 1.93 8.71 -11.87
C PHE A 48 3.18 8.52 -12.71
N TRP A 49 3.19 7.49 -13.58
CA TRP A 49 4.35 7.11 -14.37
C TRP A 49 4.14 7.28 -15.86
N GLN A 50 2.93 7.70 -16.26
CA GLN A 50 2.59 7.90 -17.68
C GLN A 50 3.56 8.87 -18.36
N GLY A 51 4.03 8.50 -19.54
CA GLY A 51 4.99 9.30 -20.31
C GLY A 51 6.44 9.23 -19.84
N THR A 52 6.74 8.37 -18.87
CA THR A 52 8.11 8.06 -18.42
C THR A 52 8.55 6.66 -18.84
N ASP A 53 9.85 6.40 -18.81
CA ASP A 53 10.41 5.07 -19.07
C ASP A 53 10.01 4.05 -17.98
N PHE A 54 9.53 4.52 -16.84
CA PHE A 54 9.12 3.67 -15.72
C PHE A 54 7.73 3.06 -15.91
N ALA A 55 6.89 3.62 -16.76
CA ALA A 55 5.54 3.10 -17.03
C ALA A 55 5.51 1.62 -17.42
N GLN A 56 6.60 1.11 -18.03
CA GLN A 56 6.73 -0.30 -18.42
C GLN A 56 6.75 -1.29 -17.25
N TYR A 57 6.99 -0.83 -16.04
CA TYR A 57 7.04 -1.65 -14.82
C TYR A 57 5.70 -1.71 -14.07
N SER A 58 4.71 -0.93 -14.50
CA SER A 58 3.41 -0.88 -13.84
C SER A 58 2.66 -2.20 -14.02
N LEU A 59 2.20 -2.77 -12.91
CA LEU A 59 1.29 -3.91 -12.92
C LEU A 59 -0.10 -3.44 -13.36
N GLU A 60 -0.83 -4.34 -14.03
CA GLU A 60 -2.23 -4.11 -14.41
C GLU A 60 -3.15 -4.38 -13.20
N ALA A 61 -3.98 -3.41 -12.84
CA ALA A 61 -5.00 -3.59 -11.82
C ALA A 61 -6.13 -4.50 -12.34
N GLN A 62 -6.49 -5.51 -11.55
CA GLN A 62 -7.58 -6.43 -11.85
C GLN A 62 -8.77 -6.17 -10.92
N GLY A 63 -9.89 -5.72 -11.50
CA GLY A 63 -11.09 -5.34 -10.77
C GLY A 63 -11.30 -3.82 -10.76
N ASP A 64 -12.39 -3.41 -10.12
CA ASP A 64 -12.78 -2.01 -9.95
C ASP A 64 -12.58 -1.65 -8.47
N PHE A 65 -11.53 -0.90 -8.19
CA PHE A 65 -11.17 -0.45 -6.83
C PHE A 65 -10.37 0.85 -6.87
N ASN A 66 -10.42 1.60 -5.79
CA ASN A 66 -9.58 2.78 -5.61
C ASN A 66 -8.15 2.35 -5.29
N TYR A 67 -7.18 2.96 -5.97
CA TYR A 67 -5.76 2.78 -5.65
C TYR A 67 -5.45 3.36 -4.27
N GLN A 68 -4.32 2.93 -3.70
CA GLN A 68 -3.76 3.59 -2.52
C GLN A 68 -3.23 4.99 -2.88
N TYR A 69 -3.32 5.91 -1.92
CA TYR A 69 -2.77 7.26 -2.03
C TYR A 69 -2.00 7.65 -0.77
N GLY A 70 -0.74 8.04 -0.95
CA GLY A 70 0.12 8.49 0.13
C GLY A 70 0.44 7.43 1.17
N GLN A 71 0.36 6.16 0.77
CA GLN A 71 0.44 4.98 1.64
C GLN A 71 1.73 4.92 2.45
N HIS A 72 1.64 4.21 3.58
CA HIS A 72 2.75 3.81 4.44
C HIS A 72 2.70 2.29 4.67
N ASP A 73 3.77 1.77 5.29
CA ASP A 73 3.80 0.43 5.89
C ASP A 73 3.38 -0.71 4.95
N VAL A 74 4.05 -0.83 3.81
CA VAL A 74 3.84 -1.95 2.90
C VAL A 74 4.54 -3.18 3.46
N GLU A 75 3.80 -4.27 3.72
CA GLU A 75 4.32 -5.53 4.26
C GLU A 75 3.90 -6.75 3.44
N LEU A 76 4.85 -7.69 3.29
CA LEU A 76 4.52 -9.04 2.83
C LEU A 76 3.73 -9.77 3.93
N MET A 77 2.57 -10.28 3.56
CA MET A 77 1.76 -11.05 4.49
C MET A 77 2.33 -12.46 4.65
N PRO A 78 2.57 -12.93 5.88
CA PRO A 78 2.95 -14.32 6.11
C PRO A 78 1.77 -15.25 5.82
N ALA A 79 2.05 -16.51 5.48
CA ALA A 79 1.02 -17.50 5.14
C ALA A 79 -0.04 -17.67 6.24
N GLN A 80 0.36 -17.52 7.51
CA GLN A 80 -0.56 -17.60 8.66
C GLN A 80 -1.58 -16.46 8.69
N GLU A 81 -1.20 -15.25 8.27
CA GLU A 81 -2.11 -14.12 8.15
C GLU A 81 -3.09 -14.33 6.99
N VAL A 82 -2.60 -14.79 5.83
CA VAL A 82 -3.41 -15.13 4.66
C VAL A 82 -4.47 -16.18 5.02
N GLU A 83 -4.07 -17.24 5.73
CA GLU A 83 -4.96 -18.30 6.20
C GLU A 83 -5.99 -17.79 7.22
N ALA A 84 -5.56 -16.95 8.17
CA ALA A 84 -6.43 -16.38 9.21
C ALA A 84 -7.55 -15.51 8.62
N LEU A 85 -7.26 -14.79 7.53
CA LEU A 85 -8.26 -14.01 6.80
C LEU A 85 -9.14 -14.86 5.86
N GLY A 86 -8.84 -16.15 5.72
CA GLY A 86 -9.58 -17.05 4.82
C GLY A 86 -9.30 -16.81 3.33
N PHE A 87 -8.18 -16.14 3.01
CA PHE A 87 -7.76 -15.99 1.63
C PHE A 87 -7.18 -17.30 1.09
N GLU A 88 -7.22 -17.48 -0.22
CA GLU A 88 -6.57 -18.62 -0.87
C GLU A 88 -5.05 -18.53 -0.68
N ALA A 89 -4.39 -19.68 -0.54
CA ALA A 89 -2.92 -19.70 -0.45
C ALA A 89 -2.30 -19.12 -1.73
N ALA A 90 -1.28 -18.27 -1.58
CA ALA A 90 -0.57 -17.73 -2.73
C ALA A 90 0.02 -18.85 -3.60
N GLY A 91 -0.24 -18.79 -4.90
CA GLY A 91 0.33 -19.68 -5.90
C GLY A 91 1.79 -19.34 -6.25
N GLU A 92 2.37 -20.07 -7.18
CA GLU A 92 3.69 -19.78 -7.72
C GLU A 92 3.69 -18.39 -8.41
N GLY A 93 4.63 -17.53 -8.04
CA GLY A 93 4.70 -16.16 -8.55
C GLY A 93 3.69 -15.20 -7.93
N GLN A 94 2.94 -15.63 -6.92
CA GLN A 94 1.98 -14.79 -6.22
C GLN A 94 2.48 -14.41 -4.82
N LEU A 95 2.08 -13.24 -4.36
CA LEU A 95 2.34 -12.75 -3.01
C LEU A 95 1.21 -11.84 -2.54
N TYR A 96 0.96 -11.84 -1.23
CA TYR A 96 0.02 -10.93 -0.61
C TYR A 96 0.76 -9.78 0.07
N LEU A 97 0.19 -8.59 -0.07
CA LEU A 97 0.67 -7.38 0.61
C LEU A 97 -0.42 -6.83 1.52
N ARG A 98 -0.04 -6.42 2.73
CA ARG A 98 -0.81 -5.52 3.57
C ARG A 98 -0.24 -4.13 3.44
N VAL A 99 -1.11 -3.14 3.25
CA VAL A 99 -0.74 -1.74 3.02
C VAL A 99 -1.59 -0.84 3.89
N TYR A 100 -0.98 0.07 4.63
CA TYR A 100 -1.71 1.17 5.24
C TYR A 100 -1.88 2.28 4.19
N ASP A 101 -3.09 2.44 3.69
CA ASP A 101 -3.44 3.52 2.78
C ASP A 101 -3.86 4.76 3.57
N ASN A 102 -3.07 5.81 3.48
CA ASN A 102 -3.42 7.08 4.11
C ASN A 102 -4.59 7.77 3.43
N ASN A 103 -4.94 7.34 2.21
CA ASN A 103 -5.95 7.96 1.38
C ASN A 103 -5.72 9.47 1.21
N TYR A 104 -4.46 9.84 1.04
CA TYR A 104 -4.02 11.23 0.96
C TYR A 104 -3.13 11.46 -0.26
N TYR A 105 -3.61 12.29 -1.17
CA TYR A 105 -2.80 12.72 -2.31
C TYR A 105 -2.09 14.03 -2.01
N ALA A 106 -0.78 13.99 -2.02
CA ALA A 106 0.06 15.18 -2.08
C ALA A 106 1.32 14.87 -2.87
N MET A 107 1.49 15.52 -3.98
CA MET A 107 2.69 15.48 -4.78
C MET A 107 3.33 16.86 -4.79
N SER A 108 4.43 17.01 -4.04
CA SER A 108 5.08 18.31 -3.83
C SER A 108 6.24 18.58 -4.80
N SER A 109 6.66 17.60 -5.59
CA SER A 109 7.92 17.65 -6.33
C SER A 109 7.78 17.65 -7.85
N ARG A 110 6.55 17.56 -8.36
CA ARG A 110 6.26 17.58 -9.80
C ARG A 110 5.07 18.49 -10.09
N ASP A 111 5.28 19.80 -10.02
CA ASP A 111 4.25 20.81 -10.28
C ASP A 111 3.67 20.76 -11.71
N ASP A 112 4.42 20.17 -12.65
CA ASP A 112 4.05 19.98 -14.05
C ASP A 112 3.24 18.71 -14.29
N PHE A 113 3.10 17.83 -13.28
CA PHE A 113 2.42 16.56 -13.39
C PHE A 113 1.15 16.55 -12.55
N GLN A 114 0.02 16.35 -13.20
CA GLN A 114 -1.28 16.29 -12.54
C GLN A 114 -1.85 14.89 -12.75
N VAL A 115 -2.10 14.20 -11.63
CA VAL A 115 -2.87 12.95 -11.61
C VAL A 115 -4.30 13.31 -11.21
N GLU A 116 -5.26 12.84 -11.98
CA GLU A 116 -6.67 12.91 -11.58
C GLU A 116 -6.91 11.89 -10.46
N VAL A 117 -7.33 12.37 -9.31
CA VAL A 117 -7.64 11.53 -8.15
C VAL A 117 -9.15 11.50 -7.90
N PRO A 118 -9.71 10.38 -7.40
CA PRO A 118 -11.11 10.30 -7.02
C PRO A 118 -11.50 11.32 -5.94
N GLU A 119 -12.78 11.69 -5.89
CA GLU A 119 -13.31 12.62 -4.87
C GLU A 119 -13.19 12.05 -3.44
N GLU A 120 -13.08 10.74 -3.32
CA GLU A 120 -12.91 10.02 -2.06
C GLU A 120 -11.50 10.12 -1.47
N VAL A 121 -10.54 10.64 -2.22
CA VAL A 121 -9.17 10.86 -1.73
C VAL A 121 -9.12 12.14 -0.90
N GLY A 122 -8.61 12.00 0.32
CA GLY A 122 -8.56 13.11 1.27
C GLY A 122 -7.45 14.12 0.98
N THR A 123 -7.54 15.22 1.69
CA THR A 123 -6.55 16.29 1.70
C THR A 123 -5.82 16.35 3.04
N ALA A 124 -4.98 17.36 3.25
CA ALA A 124 -4.37 17.60 4.56
C ALA A 124 -5.41 17.97 5.65
N ASN A 125 -6.66 18.25 5.26
CA ASN A 125 -7.73 18.57 6.20
C ASN A 125 -8.31 17.28 6.80
N MET A 126 -8.14 17.11 8.11
CA MET A 126 -8.62 15.94 8.85
C MET A 126 -10.15 15.87 9.00
N GLU A 127 -10.88 16.90 8.58
CA GLU A 127 -12.35 16.98 8.64
C GLU A 127 -13.00 16.67 7.29
N ASP A 128 -12.27 16.17 6.31
CA ASP A 128 -12.78 15.91 4.95
C ASP A 128 -13.86 14.79 4.90
N GLY A 129 -14.04 14.05 5.99
CA GLY A 129 -15.06 13.00 6.08
C GLY A 129 -14.72 11.73 5.31
N VAL A 130 -13.45 11.54 4.95
CA VAL A 130 -12.91 10.33 4.34
C VAL A 130 -12.25 9.44 5.39
N ASN A 131 -11.98 8.19 5.04
CA ASN A 131 -11.24 7.23 5.85
C ASN A 131 -9.85 7.00 5.27
N SER A 132 -8.93 6.55 6.11
CA SER A 132 -7.77 5.76 5.71
C SER A 132 -8.16 4.29 5.68
N HIS A 133 -7.33 3.43 5.07
CA HIS A 133 -7.68 2.02 4.88
C HIS A 133 -6.51 1.11 5.22
N VAL A 134 -6.84 -0.11 5.58
CA VAL A 134 -5.89 -1.23 5.50
C VAL A 134 -6.28 -2.06 4.29
N TYR A 135 -5.42 -2.07 3.27
CA TYR A 135 -5.63 -2.79 2.02
C TYR A 135 -4.87 -4.11 2.02
N TYR A 136 -5.49 -5.14 1.44
CA TYR A 136 -4.88 -6.43 1.16
C TYR A 136 -4.83 -6.66 -0.35
N TYR A 137 -3.63 -6.64 -0.90
CA TYR A 137 -3.43 -6.89 -2.32
C TYR A 137 -2.88 -8.29 -2.57
N LEU A 138 -3.41 -8.95 -3.60
CA LEU A 138 -2.78 -10.08 -4.25
C LEU A 138 -2.02 -9.56 -5.47
N VAL A 139 -0.72 -9.77 -5.50
CA VAL A 139 0.14 -9.51 -6.66
C VAL A 139 0.44 -10.84 -7.34
N ASP A 140 0.23 -10.92 -8.65
CA ASP A 140 0.65 -12.02 -9.51
C ASP A 140 1.79 -11.54 -10.41
N GLU A 141 3.02 -11.89 -10.01
CA GLU A 141 4.23 -11.48 -10.72
C GLU A 141 4.34 -12.16 -12.10
N THR A 142 3.72 -13.31 -12.28
CA THR A 142 3.72 -14.04 -13.55
C THR A 142 2.76 -13.44 -14.56
N ALA A 143 1.57 -13.06 -14.09
CA ALA A 143 0.57 -12.40 -14.91
C ALA A 143 0.85 -10.90 -15.10
N GLY A 144 1.67 -10.29 -14.25
CA GLY A 144 1.92 -8.85 -14.25
C GLY A 144 0.73 -8.04 -13.73
N THR A 145 0.01 -8.57 -12.74
CA THR A 145 -1.24 -7.97 -12.25
C THR A 145 -1.25 -7.80 -10.74
N PHE A 146 -2.16 -6.96 -10.24
CA PHE A 146 -2.50 -6.89 -8.82
C PHE A 146 -3.99 -6.65 -8.63
N THR A 147 -4.52 -7.13 -7.51
CA THR A 147 -5.95 -7.09 -7.18
C THR A 147 -6.13 -6.70 -5.73
N LEU A 148 -7.05 -5.80 -5.43
CA LEU A 148 -7.50 -5.57 -4.05
C LEU A 148 -8.42 -6.73 -3.65
N VAL A 149 -7.97 -7.56 -2.70
CA VAL A 149 -8.69 -8.77 -2.27
C VAL A 149 -9.70 -8.42 -1.19
N ASP A 150 -9.32 -7.57 -0.26
CA ASP A 150 -10.16 -7.11 0.84
C ASP A 150 -9.58 -5.82 1.45
N SER A 151 -10.37 -5.15 2.29
CA SER A 151 -9.95 -3.95 3.01
C SER A 151 -10.84 -3.68 4.22
N PHE A 152 -10.35 -2.87 5.14
CA PHE A 152 -11.19 -2.26 6.17
C PHE A 152 -10.80 -0.81 6.41
N ASP A 153 -11.79 -0.03 6.84
CA ASP A 153 -11.65 1.39 7.11
C ASP A 153 -11.06 1.63 8.50
N VAL A 154 -10.22 2.65 8.58
CA VAL A 154 -9.71 3.20 9.85
C VAL A 154 -9.88 4.71 9.85
N PRO A 155 -9.91 5.37 11.03
CA PRO A 155 -10.00 6.82 11.08
C PRO A 155 -8.93 7.51 10.23
N TYR A 156 -9.33 8.55 9.51
CA TYR A 156 -8.46 9.23 8.56
C TYR A 156 -7.16 9.71 9.20
N SER A 157 -6.05 9.38 8.58
CA SER A 157 -4.72 9.83 8.96
C SER A 157 -3.91 10.16 7.71
N SER A 158 -3.82 11.42 7.36
CA SER A 158 -3.15 11.89 6.14
C SER A 158 -1.64 11.62 6.09
N LEU A 159 -1.02 11.33 7.24
CA LEU A 159 0.42 11.17 7.37
C LEU A 159 0.76 10.01 8.29
N VAL A 160 1.99 9.46 8.12
CA VAL A 160 2.55 8.40 8.95
C VAL A 160 1.60 7.20 9.05
N SER A 161 1.54 6.52 10.20
CA SER A 161 0.63 5.40 10.47
C SER A 161 1.13 4.06 9.96
N ASN A 162 0.59 3.01 10.52
CA ASN A 162 0.86 1.62 10.12
C ASN A 162 -0.22 0.68 10.66
N ALA A 163 -0.27 -0.53 10.11
CA ALA A 163 -1.12 -1.61 10.60
C ALA A 163 -0.29 -2.89 10.76
N LYS A 164 -0.25 -3.46 11.96
CA LYS A 164 0.54 -4.67 12.26
C LYS A 164 -0.37 -5.84 12.65
N TRP A 165 -0.19 -6.96 11.98
CA TRP A 165 -0.84 -8.20 12.34
C TRP A 165 -0.22 -8.81 13.59
N MET A 166 -1.06 -9.15 14.57
CA MET A 166 -0.66 -9.68 15.88
C MET A 166 -1.16 -11.12 16.12
N GLY A 167 -1.44 -11.85 15.04
CA GLY A 167 -1.94 -13.21 15.07
C GLY A 167 -3.46 -13.30 14.93
N ASP A 168 -4.20 -12.77 15.88
CA ASP A 168 -5.68 -12.79 15.85
C ASP A 168 -6.29 -11.42 15.58
N THR A 169 -5.52 -10.35 15.72
CA THR A 169 -5.96 -8.96 15.62
C THR A 169 -4.96 -8.12 14.84
N TYR A 170 -5.37 -6.91 14.48
CA TYR A 170 -4.50 -5.87 13.95
C TYR A 170 -4.34 -4.75 14.96
N VAL A 171 -3.11 -4.30 15.15
CA VAL A 171 -2.82 -3.04 15.85
C VAL A 171 -2.50 -1.98 14.83
N VAL A 172 -3.36 -0.99 14.75
CA VAL A 172 -3.21 0.19 13.88
C VAL A 172 -2.66 1.34 14.73
N ASN A 173 -1.51 1.87 14.33
CA ASN A 173 -1.02 3.13 14.85
C ASN A 173 -1.57 4.26 13.99
N ASN A 174 -2.49 5.03 14.53
CA ASN A 174 -2.99 6.23 13.86
C ASN A 174 -2.15 7.44 14.29
N GLY A 175 -1.18 7.79 13.44
CA GLY A 175 -0.16 8.77 13.81
C GLY A 175 -0.70 10.19 13.96
N VAL A 176 -1.72 10.58 13.20
CA VAL A 176 -2.32 11.91 13.30
C VAL A 176 -3.18 12.03 14.58
N HIS A 177 -3.96 10.99 14.88
CA HIS A 177 -4.76 10.95 16.11
C HIS A 177 -3.97 10.61 17.38
N GLN A 178 -2.68 10.23 17.22
CA GLN A 178 -1.78 9.89 18.32
C GLN A 178 -2.32 8.77 19.23
N CYS A 179 -2.92 7.76 18.64
CA CYS A 179 -3.51 6.62 19.34
C CYS A 179 -3.13 5.30 18.66
N TYR A 180 -3.32 4.22 19.41
CA TYR A 180 -3.30 2.87 18.88
C TYR A 180 -4.71 2.29 18.94
N GLU A 181 -5.09 1.60 17.89
CA GLU A 181 -6.41 0.98 17.74
C GLU A 181 -6.22 -0.50 17.44
N GLU A 182 -6.99 -1.35 18.12
CA GLU A 182 -6.98 -2.80 17.89
C GLU A 182 -8.26 -3.19 17.16
N TYR A 183 -8.10 -3.89 16.05
CA TYR A 183 -9.18 -4.36 15.18
C TYR A 183 -9.19 -5.88 15.12
N ASP A 184 -10.37 -6.49 14.96
CA ASP A 184 -10.48 -7.90 14.59
C ASP A 184 -10.16 -8.12 13.11
N GLN A 185 -10.19 -9.38 12.67
CA GLN A 185 -9.91 -9.77 11.29
C GLN A 185 -10.97 -9.27 10.29
N GLN A 186 -12.13 -8.83 10.75
CA GLN A 186 -13.20 -8.25 9.95
C GLN A 186 -13.16 -6.72 9.93
N GLY A 187 -12.13 -6.11 10.53
CA GLY A 187 -11.98 -4.65 10.60
C GLY A 187 -12.88 -3.97 11.64
N ASN A 188 -13.44 -4.71 12.59
CA ASN A 188 -14.21 -4.10 13.67
C ASN A 188 -13.28 -3.63 14.78
N LEU A 189 -13.46 -2.39 15.23
CA LEU A 189 -12.69 -1.83 16.34
C LEU A 189 -13.01 -2.58 17.64
N ILE A 190 -11.98 -3.17 18.25
CA ILE A 190 -12.07 -3.85 19.56
C ILE A 190 -11.84 -2.84 20.68
N ARG A 191 -10.76 -2.03 20.56
CA ARG A 191 -10.41 -1.02 21.57
C ARG A 191 -9.43 0.01 21.02
N GLN A 192 -9.35 1.15 21.69
CA GLN A 192 -8.41 2.22 21.43
C GLN A 192 -7.60 2.54 22.70
N TYR A 193 -6.32 2.87 22.50
CA TYR A 193 -5.37 3.22 23.55
C TYR A 193 -4.83 4.64 23.39
#